data_873fc147950ce3479e60125d7df762a0
#
_entry.id   873fc147950ce3479e60125d7df762a0
#
_cell.length_a   1.000
_cell.length_b   1.000
_cell.length_c   1.000
_cell.angle_alpha   90.00
_cell.angle_beta   90.00
_cell.angle_gamma   90.00
#
_symmetry.space_group_name_H-M   'P 1'
#
loop_
_entity.id
_entity.type
_entity.pdbx_description
1 polymer ?
#
loop_
_entity_poly.entity_id
_entity_poly.type
_entity_poly.pdbx_seq_one_letter_code
_entity_poly.pdbx_strand_id
1 'polypeptide(L)'
;MKENKIWNDYLPEDMQEHWTVYECLKESEDSSTFLVKETATGILCVLKWGRNRQTEFLRNEMEIMKKMADRKLSGIPKAYRIFEENGEVYLVREYIEGMSLAQMVLQKGGISEAEICRISRKICQTAEQFQNPDEPMIHRDIKPENIVVTPGGEVVFIDFGTMRSYKKDGSRDTFVVGTRGTAAPEQYGYTQTDQRTDVYAIGQTMLYMVSESYEMNQLSECAVSRRMKRNILPGL
;
A
#
# COMPACT_ATOMS: atom_id res chain seq x y z
N MET A 1 16.45 0.56 26.07
CA MET A 1 15.16 0.08 26.59
C MET A 1 14.11 1.07 26.06
N LYS A 2 13.32 0.67 25.04
CA LYS A 2 12.17 1.47 24.61
C LYS A 2 11.14 1.37 25.73
N GLU A 3 10.69 2.51 26.27
CA GLU A 3 9.58 2.57 27.22
C GLU A 3 8.42 1.73 26.68
N ASN A 4 7.87 0.86 27.50
CA ASN A 4 6.60 0.17 27.24
C ASN A 4 5.49 1.23 27.21
N LYS A 5 5.35 1.91 26.07
CA LYS A 5 4.19 2.74 25.80
C LYS A 5 2.99 1.79 25.79
N ILE A 6 2.06 1.98 26.72
CA ILE A 6 0.83 1.19 26.77
C ILE A 6 -0.03 1.65 25.61
N TRP A 7 0.15 1.02 24.45
CA TRP A 7 -0.53 1.38 23.21
C TRP A 7 -2.05 1.27 23.28
N ASN A 8 -2.56 0.45 24.24
CA ASN A 8 -4.00 0.33 24.46
C ASN A 8 -4.66 1.66 24.85
N ASP A 9 -3.95 2.57 25.52
CA ASP A 9 -4.47 3.87 25.92
C ASP A 9 -4.77 4.80 24.73
N TYR A 10 -4.33 4.42 23.52
CA TYR A 10 -4.66 5.13 22.28
C TYR A 10 -5.97 4.69 21.64
N LEU A 11 -6.54 3.58 22.09
CA LEU A 11 -7.83 3.10 21.62
C LEU A 11 -8.94 3.64 22.50
N PRO A 12 -10.10 4.01 21.92
CA PRO A 12 -11.33 4.27 22.68
C PRO A 12 -11.65 3.11 23.63
N GLU A 13 -12.28 3.41 24.78
CA GLU A 13 -12.57 2.41 25.82
C GLU A 13 -13.36 1.21 25.29
N ASP A 14 -14.38 1.47 24.45
CA ASP A 14 -15.19 0.43 23.83
C ASP A 14 -14.37 -0.45 22.86
N MET A 15 -13.34 0.11 22.23
CA MET A 15 -12.43 -0.66 21.37
C MET A 15 -11.44 -1.51 22.16
N GLN A 16 -11.01 -1.07 23.36
CA GLN A 16 -10.09 -1.84 24.23
C GLN A 16 -10.70 -3.15 24.70
N GLU A 17 -12.03 -3.24 24.83
CA GLU A 17 -12.72 -4.50 25.15
C GLU A 17 -12.59 -5.54 24.03
N HIS A 18 -12.47 -5.09 22.78
CA HIS A 18 -12.47 -5.93 21.59
C HIS A 18 -11.09 -6.23 21.04
N TRP A 19 -10.12 -5.33 21.22
CA TRP A 19 -8.76 -5.46 20.66
C TRP A 19 -7.69 -5.13 21.67
N THR A 20 -6.62 -5.93 21.65
CA THR A 20 -5.37 -5.67 22.37
C THR A 20 -4.29 -5.27 21.37
N VAL A 21 -3.63 -4.14 21.59
CA VAL A 21 -2.53 -3.69 20.74
C VAL A 21 -1.27 -4.48 21.03
N TYR A 22 -0.72 -5.11 19.99
CA TYR A 22 0.52 -5.88 20.04
C TYR A 22 1.74 -5.06 19.68
N GLU A 23 1.62 -4.25 18.61
CA GLU A 23 2.74 -3.52 18.04
C GLU A 23 2.24 -2.27 17.31
N CYS A 24 3.01 -1.18 17.38
CA CYS A 24 2.81 -0.04 16.47
C CYS A 24 3.67 -0.26 15.24
N LEU A 25 3.00 -0.53 14.10
CA LEU A 25 3.67 -0.77 12.81
C LEU A 25 4.11 0.54 12.15
N LYS A 26 3.35 1.62 12.37
CA LYS A 26 3.66 2.96 11.83
C LYS A 26 2.99 4.01 12.69
N GLU A 27 3.70 5.12 12.92
CA GLU A 27 3.19 6.28 13.66
C GLU A 27 3.55 7.58 12.92
N SER A 28 2.62 8.51 12.88
CA SER A 28 2.79 9.88 12.42
C SER A 28 1.91 10.80 13.27
N GLU A 29 1.98 12.11 13.05
CA GLU A 29 1.21 13.10 13.81
C GLU A 29 -0.32 12.87 13.71
N ASP A 30 -0.82 12.55 12.51
CA ASP A 30 -2.26 12.45 12.21
C ASP A 30 -2.74 11.03 11.93
N SER A 31 -1.88 10.01 12.03
CA SER A 31 -2.25 8.63 11.78
C SER A 31 -1.30 7.63 12.43
N SER A 32 -1.86 6.50 12.85
CA SER A 32 -1.08 5.35 13.31
C SER A 32 -1.65 4.05 12.76
N THR A 33 -0.78 3.06 12.63
CA THR A 33 -1.16 1.71 12.21
C THR A 33 -0.65 0.71 13.24
N PHE A 34 -1.55 -0.09 13.77
CA PHE A 34 -1.25 -1.06 14.82
C PHE A 34 -1.52 -2.48 14.36
N LEU A 35 -0.68 -3.41 14.81
CA LEU A 35 -1.01 -4.81 14.86
C LEU A 35 -1.82 -5.05 16.13
N VAL A 36 -3.06 -5.52 15.98
CA VAL A 36 -3.98 -5.78 17.09
C VAL A 36 -4.43 -7.22 17.07
N LYS A 37 -4.83 -7.72 18.22
CA LYS A 37 -5.44 -9.04 18.38
C LYS A 37 -6.88 -8.90 18.84
N GLU A 38 -7.80 -9.50 18.11
CA GLU A 38 -9.20 -9.56 18.52
C GLU A 38 -9.33 -10.45 19.77
N THR A 39 -9.89 -9.91 20.85
CA THR A 39 -9.95 -10.58 22.16
C THR A 39 -10.79 -11.86 22.10
N ALA A 40 -11.91 -11.84 21.36
CA ALA A 40 -12.85 -12.95 21.31
C ALA A 40 -12.32 -14.15 20.50
N THR A 41 -11.61 -13.90 19.40
CA THR A 41 -11.18 -14.97 18.45
C THR A 41 -9.69 -15.25 18.50
N GLY A 42 -8.90 -14.32 19.03
CA GLY A 42 -7.45 -14.38 18.98
C GLY A 42 -6.84 -14.07 17.61
N ILE A 43 -7.64 -13.64 16.65
CA ILE A 43 -7.20 -13.34 15.28
C ILE A 43 -6.41 -12.02 15.28
N LEU A 44 -5.29 -12.03 14.55
CA LEU A 44 -4.50 -10.82 14.30
C LEU A 44 -5.16 -9.96 13.21
N CYS A 45 -5.25 -8.67 13.48
CA CYS A 45 -5.80 -7.66 12.58
C CYS A 45 -4.86 -6.46 12.48
N VAL A 46 -5.03 -5.66 11.45
CA VAL A 46 -4.44 -4.33 11.37
C VAL A 46 -5.50 -3.31 11.69
N LEU A 47 -5.21 -2.44 12.66
CA LEU A 47 -6.01 -1.28 13.01
C LEU A 47 -5.27 -0.03 12.54
N LYS A 48 -5.91 0.75 11.67
CA LYS A 48 -5.44 2.08 11.25
C LYS A 48 -6.27 3.13 11.96
N TRP A 49 -5.61 4.07 12.60
CA TRP A 49 -6.21 5.27 13.20
C TRP A 49 -5.83 6.50 12.39
N GLY A 50 -6.76 7.43 12.26
CA GLY A 50 -6.52 8.70 11.59
C GLY A 50 -7.42 9.81 12.08
N ARG A 51 -6.87 11.05 12.10
CA ARG A 51 -7.58 12.30 12.39
C ARG A 51 -7.36 13.30 11.26
N ASN A 52 -8.07 14.42 11.30
CA ASN A 52 -7.97 15.46 10.31
C ASN A 52 -8.21 14.90 8.89
N ARG A 53 -7.33 15.19 7.96
CA ARG A 53 -7.41 14.72 6.58
C ARG A 53 -7.32 13.19 6.44
N GLN A 54 -6.67 12.51 7.38
CA GLN A 54 -6.54 11.05 7.34
C GLN A 54 -7.87 10.32 7.48
N THR A 55 -8.87 10.95 8.09
CA THR A 55 -10.21 10.38 8.19
C THR A 55 -10.85 10.11 6.83
N GLU A 56 -10.66 11.02 5.86
CA GLU A 56 -11.17 10.86 4.50
C GLU A 56 -10.48 9.69 3.77
N PHE A 57 -9.16 9.53 3.94
CA PHE A 57 -8.42 8.42 3.36
C PHE A 57 -8.86 7.07 3.93
N LEU A 58 -9.13 6.97 5.25
CA LEU A 58 -9.59 5.72 5.86
C LEU A 58 -11.02 5.36 5.45
N ARG A 59 -11.91 6.35 5.32
CA ARG A 59 -13.28 6.12 4.79
C ARG A 59 -13.22 5.64 3.34
N ASN A 60 -12.41 6.30 2.52
CA ASN A 60 -12.20 5.89 1.13
C ASN A 60 -11.61 4.48 1.04
N GLU A 61 -10.61 4.16 1.86
CA GLU A 61 -10.00 2.83 1.92
C GLU A 61 -11.05 1.74 2.22
N MET A 62 -11.91 1.97 3.21
CA MET A 62 -13.00 1.04 3.55
C MET A 62 -13.98 0.85 2.39
N GLU A 63 -14.39 1.95 1.73
CA GLU A 63 -15.30 1.90 0.59
C GLU A 63 -14.69 1.12 -0.59
N ILE A 64 -13.45 1.42 -0.94
CA ILE A 64 -12.71 0.74 -2.01
C ILE A 64 -12.56 -0.75 -1.71
N MET A 65 -12.14 -1.11 -0.50
CA MET A 65 -11.97 -2.52 -0.12
C MET A 65 -13.30 -3.29 -0.18
N LYS A 66 -14.42 -2.69 0.21
CA LYS A 66 -15.77 -3.28 0.04
C LYS A 66 -16.10 -3.51 -1.44
N LYS A 67 -15.90 -2.51 -2.29
CA LYS A 67 -16.12 -2.66 -3.74
C LYS A 67 -15.26 -3.77 -4.35
N MET A 68 -14.01 -3.91 -3.91
CA MET A 68 -13.11 -4.95 -4.37
C MET A 68 -13.55 -6.34 -3.90
N ALA A 69 -14.02 -6.46 -2.65
CA ALA A 69 -14.56 -7.70 -2.11
C ALA A 69 -15.81 -8.17 -2.89
N ASP A 70 -16.73 -7.25 -3.22
CA ASP A 70 -17.91 -7.53 -4.03
C ASP A 70 -17.55 -8.05 -5.43
N ARG A 71 -16.44 -7.54 -5.99
CA ARG A 71 -15.88 -8.01 -7.27
C ARG A 71 -15.03 -9.28 -7.13
N LYS A 72 -14.83 -9.80 -5.92
CA LYS A 72 -14.00 -10.99 -5.61
C LYS A 72 -12.56 -10.86 -6.11
N LEU A 73 -11.99 -9.67 -6.03
CA LEU A 73 -10.59 -9.44 -6.41
C LEU A 73 -9.64 -10.12 -5.42
N SER A 74 -8.50 -10.60 -5.92
CA SER A 74 -7.45 -11.24 -5.12
C SER A 74 -6.28 -10.30 -4.83
N GLY A 75 -5.45 -10.63 -3.85
CA GLY A 75 -4.28 -9.82 -3.49
C GLY A 75 -4.64 -8.52 -2.74
N ILE A 76 -5.73 -8.57 -1.97
CA ILE A 76 -6.30 -7.44 -1.22
C ILE A 76 -6.77 -7.95 0.14
N PRO A 77 -6.45 -7.26 1.27
CA PRO A 77 -6.95 -7.64 2.58
C PRO A 77 -8.46 -7.46 2.68
N LYS A 78 -9.11 -8.23 3.53
CA LYS A 78 -10.52 -8.03 3.86
C LYS A 78 -10.67 -6.84 4.80
N ALA A 79 -11.58 -5.91 4.49
CA ALA A 79 -12.01 -4.89 5.42
C ALA A 79 -13.03 -5.49 6.40
N TYR A 80 -12.83 -5.27 7.69
CA TYR A 80 -13.73 -5.80 8.70
C TYR A 80 -14.70 -4.74 9.22
N ARG A 81 -14.17 -3.66 9.79
CA ARG A 81 -14.99 -2.63 10.47
C ARG A 81 -14.37 -1.25 10.31
N ILE A 82 -15.21 -0.24 10.39
CA ILE A 82 -14.81 1.15 10.54
C ILE A 82 -15.58 1.74 11.73
N PHE A 83 -14.92 2.54 12.54
CA PHE A 83 -15.47 3.24 13.69
C PHE A 83 -15.15 4.71 13.56
N GLU A 84 -16.01 5.55 14.08
CA GLU A 84 -15.80 6.99 14.13
C GLU A 84 -16.14 7.49 15.54
N GLU A 85 -15.20 8.15 16.16
CA GLU A 85 -15.36 8.71 17.48
C GLU A 85 -14.60 10.03 17.60
N ASN A 86 -15.22 11.05 18.19
CA ASN A 86 -14.61 12.38 18.44
C ASN A 86 -13.92 13.02 17.22
N GLY A 87 -14.42 12.75 16.00
CA GLY A 87 -13.83 13.25 14.76
C GLY A 87 -12.62 12.44 14.26
N GLU A 88 -12.31 11.33 14.89
CA GLU A 88 -11.29 10.36 14.50
C GLU A 88 -11.92 9.15 13.82
N VAL A 89 -11.16 8.47 12.97
CA VAL A 89 -11.59 7.28 12.25
C VAL A 89 -10.64 6.13 12.52
N TYR A 90 -11.21 4.96 12.77
CA TYR A 90 -10.51 3.70 13.02
C TYR A 90 -10.97 2.66 12.01
N LEU A 91 -10.06 2.13 11.21
CA LEU A 91 -10.31 1.08 10.23
C LEU A 91 -9.64 -0.21 10.67
N VAL A 92 -10.42 -1.29 10.83
CA VAL A 92 -9.92 -2.63 11.12
C VAL A 92 -10.01 -3.49 9.87
N ARG A 93 -8.89 -4.11 9.52
CA ARG A 93 -8.76 -5.00 8.36
C ARG A 93 -7.93 -6.23 8.66
N GLU A 94 -7.95 -7.19 7.74
CA GLU A 94 -7.14 -8.40 7.78
C GLU A 94 -5.64 -8.07 7.92
N TYR A 95 -4.97 -8.77 8.81
CA TYR A 95 -3.53 -8.80 8.86
C TYR A 95 -3.01 -9.79 7.81
N ILE A 96 -2.13 -9.34 6.95
CA ILE A 96 -1.46 -10.20 5.96
C ILE A 96 -0.10 -10.61 6.52
N GLU A 97 0.05 -11.89 6.80
CA GLU A 97 1.34 -12.45 7.22
C GLU A 97 2.35 -12.36 6.06
N GLY A 98 3.50 -11.80 6.33
CA GLY A 98 4.56 -11.61 5.33
C GLY A 98 5.46 -10.43 5.64
N MET A 99 6.27 -10.07 4.67
CA MET A 99 7.12 -8.88 4.74
C MET A 99 6.71 -7.87 3.67
N SER A 100 6.77 -6.58 4.00
CA SER A 100 6.66 -5.59 2.93
C SER A 100 7.83 -5.76 1.95
N LEU A 101 7.60 -5.42 0.70
CA LEU A 101 8.64 -5.52 -0.33
C LEU A 101 9.86 -4.66 0.04
N ALA A 102 9.64 -3.51 0.70
CA ALA A 102 10.71 -2.68 1.22
C ALA A 102 11.56 -3.41 2.28
N GLN A 103 10.90 -4.05 3.26
CA GLN A 103 11.60 -4.86 4.26
C GLN A 103 12.35 -6.03 3.63
N MET A 104 11.74 -6.71 2.65
CA MET A 104 12.33 -7.84 1.95
C MET A 104 13.62 -7.44 1.21
N VAL A 105 13.62 -6.29 0.53
CA VAL A 105 14.80 -5.75 -0.15
C VAL A 105 15.91 -5.46 0.85
N LEU A 106 15.61 -4.73 1.93
CA LEU A 106 16.59 -4.36 2.96
C LEU A 106 17.19 -5.56 3.70
N GLN A 107 16.38 -6.60 3.98
CA GLN A 107 16.88 -7.77 4.73
C GLN A 107 17.72 -8.72 3.90
N LYS A 108 17.45 -8.84 2.61
CA LYS A 108 18.16 -9.79 1.73
C LYS A 108 19.47 -9.25 1.17
N GLY A 109 19.73 -7.94 1.26
CA GLY A 109 20.89 -7.31 0.64
C GLY A 109 20.91 -7.46 -0.87
N GLY A 110 19.72 -7.63 -1.48
CA GLY A 110 19.48 -7.81 -2.90
C GLY A 110 18.50 -8.94 -3.20
N ILE A 111 17.71 -8.77 -4.24
CA ILE A 111 16.73 -9.75 -4.72
C ILE A 111 17.24 -10.29 -6.07
N SER A 112 17.18 -11.61 -6.29
CA SER A 112 17.57 -12.20 -7.56
C SER A 112 16.69 -11.70 -8.72
N GLU A 113 17.27 -11.59 -9.93
CA GLU A 113 16.54 -11.16 -11.13
C GLU A 113 15.31 -12.03 -11.39
N ALA A 114 15.39 -13.34 -11.16
CA ALA A 114 14.26 -14.25 -11.31
C ALA A 114 13.14 -13.94 -10.31
N GLU A 115 13.49 -13.62 -9.07
CA GLU A 115 12.53 -13.26 -8.03
C GLU A 115 11.90 -11.88 -8.30
N ILE A 116 12.67 -10.90 -8.75
CA ILE A 116 12.17 -9.59 -9.20
C ILE A 116 11.13 -9.78 -10.31
N CYS A 117 11.44 -10.58 -11.34
CA CYS A 117 10.50 -10.88 -12.42
C CYS A 117 9.21 -11.54 -11.92
N ARG A 118 9.33 -12.48 -10.98
CA ARG A 118 8.19 -13.20 -10.40
C ARG A 118 7.29 -12.26 -9.61
N ILE A 119 7.87 -11.44 -8.74
CA ILE A 119 7.14 -10.46 -7.92
C ILE A 119 6.50 -9.41 -8.82
N SER A 120 7.23 -8.82 -9.76
CA SER A 120 6.71 -7.80 -10.68
C SER A 120 5.53 -8.32 -11.50
N ARG A 121 5.59 -9.57 -11.96
CA ARG A 121 4.45 -10.19 -12.67
C ARG A 121 3.21 -10.23 -11.77
N LYS A 122 3.34 -10.64 -10.51
CA LYS A 122 2.23 -10.68 -9.57
C LYS A 122 1.69 -9.29 -9.23
N ILE A 123 2.57 -8.29 -9.09
CA ILE A 123 2.17 -6.90 -8.93
C ILE A 123 1.30 -6.45 -10.11
N CYS A 124 1.76 -6.70 -11.34
CA CYS A 124 1.00 -6.36 -12.55
C CYS A 124 -0.34 -7.10 -12.62
N GLN A 125 -0.37 -8.40 -12.31
CA GLN A 125 -1.61 -9.19 -12.30
C GLN A 125 -2.63 -8.68 -11.27
N THR A 126 -2.17 -8.25 -10.09
CA THR A 126 -3.07 -7.66 -9.09
C THR A 126 -3.54 -6.27 -9.53
N ALA A 127 -2.65 -5.44 -10.05
CA ALA A 127 -3.00 -4.11 -10.56
C ALA A 127 -3.95 -4.15 -11.77
N GLU A 128 -3.81 -5.15 -12.63
CA GLU A 128 -4.71 -5.36 -13.79
C GLU A 128 -6.17 -5.55 -13.37
N GLN A 129 -6.43 -6.15 -12.20
CA GLN A 129 -7.79 -6.33 -11.68
C GLN A 129 -8.50 -5.00 -11.40
N PHE A 130 -7.75 -3.90 -11.18
CA PHE A 130 -8.30 -2.56 -10.98
C PHE A 130 -8.77 -1.92 -12.29
N GLN A 131 -8.35 -2.45 -13.44
CA GLN A 131 -8.59 -1.89 -14.78
C GLN A 131 -9.92 -2.37 -15.37
N ASN A 132 -10.97 -2.54 -14.56
CA ASN A 132 -12.30 -2.87 -15.05
C ASN A 132 -12.79 -1.79 -16.04
N PRO A 133 -13.21 -2.15 -17.28
CA PRO A 133 -13.64 -1.16 -18.29
C PRO A 133 -14.83 -0.30 -17.87
N ASP A 134 -15.72 -0.84 -17.02
CA ASP A 134 -16.93 -0.14 -16.57
C ASP A 134 -16.63 0.88 -15.48
N GLU A 135 -15.69 0.55 -14.59
CA GLU A 135 -15.26 1.43 -13.50
C GLU A 135 -13.77 1.20 -13.22
N PRO A 136 -12.88 1.74 -14.06
CA PRO A 136 -11.44 1.63 -13.83
C PRO A 136 -11.06 2.40 -12.58
N MET A 137 -10.20 1.79 -11.75
CA MET A 137 -9.69 2.38 -10.51
C MET A 137 -8.19 2.60 -10.63
N ILE A 138 -7.70 3.69 -10.04
CA ILE A 138 -6.29 4.07 -10.03
C ILE A 138 -5.82 4.08 -8.59
N HIS A 139 -4.74 3.35 -8.30
CA HIS A 139 -4.24 3.16 -6.93
C HIS A 139 -3.53 4.42 -6.39
N ARG A 140 -2.66 5.03 -7.18
CA ARG A 140 -1.93 6.29 -6.94
C ARG A 140 -0.87 6.27 -5.83
N ASP A 141 -0.66 5.15 -5.14
CA ASP A 141 0.41 5.00 -4.13
C ASP A 141 0.98 3.58 -4.11
N ILE A 142 1.23 3.03 -5.33
CA ILE A 142 1.96 1.75 -5.47
C ILE A 142 3.42 2.01 -5.12
N LYS A 143 3.90 1.30 -4.08
CA LYS A 143 5.28 1.38 -3.60
C LYS A 143 5.66 0.16 -2.78
N PRO A 144 6.96 -0.10 -2.57
CA PRO A 144 7.44 -1.27 -1.85
C PRO A 144 6.88 -1.44 -0.43
N GLU A 145 6.60 -0.32 0.26
CA GLU A 145 6.03 -0.33 1.62
C GLU A 145 4.57 -0.80 1.65
N ASN A 146 3.84 -0.59 0.54
CA ASN A 146 2.42 -0.91 0.42
C ASN A 146 2.16 -2.27 -0.25
N ILE A 147 3.20 -3.07 -0.46
CA ILE A 147 3.14 -4.40 -1.06
C ILE A 147 3.72 -5.41 -0.08
N VAL A 148 2.93 -6.39 0.34
CA VAL A 148 3.37 -7.50 1.18
C VAL A 148 3.58 -8.73 0.32
N VAL A 149 4.71 -9.40 0.53
CA VAL A 149 5.02 -10.73 -0.02
C VAL A 149 4.81 -11.75 1.09
N THR A 150 3.84 -12.64 0.90
CA THR A 150 3.51 -13.69 1.87
C THR A 150 4.56 -14.82 1.86
N PRO A 151 4.62 -15.68 2.89
CA PRO A 151 5.48 -16.86 2.89
C PRO A 151 5.21 -17.80 1.70
N GLY A 152 3.98 -17.85 1.20
CA GLY A 152 3.60 -18.58 -0.02
C GLY A 152 4.02 -17.88 -1.32
N GLY A 153 4.65 -16.71 -1.22
CA GLY A 153 5.10 -15.90 -2.36
C GLY A 153 3.97 -15.19 -3.10
N GLU A 154 2.78 -15.05 -2.50
CA GLU A 154 1.72 -14.19 -3.03
C GLU A 154 2.03 -12.72 -2.77
N VAL A 155 1.50 -11.86 -3.64
CA VAL A 155 1.63 -10.39 -3.53
C VAL A 155 0.28 -9.82 -3.12
N VAL A 156 0.28 -9.01 -2.06
CA VAL A 156 -0.92 -8.37 -1.52
C VAL A 156 -0.65 -6.87 -1.37
N PHE A 157 -1.51 -6.04 -1.95
CA PHE A 157 -1.52 -4.60 -1.72
C PHE A 157 -2.22 -4.30 -0.39
N ILE A 158 -1.69 -3.37 0.42
CA ILE A 158 -2.16 -3.18 1.80
C ILE A 158 -2.60 -1.76 2.14
N ASP A 159 -2.64 -0.84 1.19
CA ASP A 159 -3.07 0.55 1.41
C ASP A 159 -3.85 1.08 0.20
N PHE A 160 -5.12 1.45 0.40
CA PHE A 160 -6.03 1.91 -0.65
C PHE A 160 -6.60 3.30 -0.37
N GLY A 161 -6.07 4.01 0.62
CA GLY A 161 -6.59 5.32 1.03
C GLY A 161 -6.56 6.36 -0.07
N THR A 162 -5.59 6.29 -0.98
CA THR A 162 -5.44 7.21 -2.11
C THR A 162 -6.14 6.76 -3.39
N MET A 163 -6.66 5.53 -3.42
CA MET A 163 -7.27 4.95 -4.61
C MET A 163 -8.57 5.67 -4.98
N ARG A 164 -8.84 5.77 -6.27
CA ARG A 164 -10.09 6.37 -6.78
C ARG A 164 -10.57 5.73 -8.08
N SER A 165 -11.86 5.87 -8.37
CA SER A 165 -12.40 5.59 -9.69
C SER A 165 -11.97 6.65 -10.70
N TYR A 166 -11.59 6.23 -11.91
CA TYR A 166 -11.28 7.13 -13.02
C TYR A 166 -12.54 7.79 -13.55
N LYS A 167 -12.51 9.12 -13.71
CA LYS A 167 -13.62 9.88 -14.26
C LYS A 167 -13.30 10.35 -15.68
N LYS A 168 -14.15 10.00 -16.64
CA LYS A 168 -14.00 10.37 -18.06
C LYS A 168 -14.23 11.85 -18.33
N ASP A 169 -14.78 12.61 -17.37
CA ASP A 169 -15.12 14.03 -17.51
C ASP A 169 -13.90 14.98 -17.43
N GLY A 170 -12.69 14.41 -17.24
CA GLY A 170 -11.47 15.21 -17.15
C GLY A 170 -11.34 16.02 -15.86
N SER A 171 -12.18 15.78 -14.85
CA SER A 171 -12.11 16.48 -13.57
C SER A 171 -10.74 16.26 -12.93
N ARG A 172 -10.11 17.37 -12.48
CA ARG A 172 -8.82 17.30 -11.78
C ARG A 172 -8.92 16.50 -10.50
N ASP A 173 -7.81 15.93 -10.08
CA ASP A 173 -7.73 15.27 -8.79
C ASP A 173 -8.00 16.26 -7.65
N THR A 174 -8.84 15.86 -6.71
CA THR A 174 -9.22 16.69 -5.56
C THR A 174 -8.02 16.98 -4.66
N PHE A 175 -7.04 16.06 -4.65
CA PHE A 175 -5.86 16.15 -3.81
C PHE A 175 -4.60 15.78 -4.59
N VAL A 176 -3.52 16.49 -4.31
CA VAL A 176 -2.17 16.06 -4.66
C VAL A 176 -1.81 14.93 -3.70
N VAL A 177 -1.64 13.73 -4.24
CA VAL A 177 -1.31 12.51 -3.48
C VAL A 177 -0.18 11.77 -4.18
N GLY A 178 0.61 11.04 -3.40
CA GLY A 178 1.71 10.24 -3.89
C GLY A 178 2.93 10.35 -2.99
N THR A 179 3.81 9.37 -3.08
CA THR A 179 5.06 9.31 -2.32
C THR A 179 6.20 9.79 -3.19
N ARG A 180 7.07 10.67 -2.66
CA ARG A 180 8.27 11.11 -3.38
C ARG A 180 9.11 9.91 -3.80
N GLY A 181 9.48 9.86 -5.09
CA GLY A 181 10.22 8.75 -5.68
C GLY A 181 9.34 7.79 -6.48
N THR A 182 8.12 7.50 -6.04
CA THR A 182 7.18 6.61 -6.76
C THR A 182 6.04 7.35 -7.44
N ALA A 183 5.72 8.58 -7.01
CA ALA A 183 4.65 9.37 -7.60
C ALA A 183 4.98 9.78 -9.04
N ALA A 184 4.05 9.53 -9.96
CA ALA A 184 4.15 9.95 -11.34
C ALA A 184 4.05 11.49 -11.47
N PRO A 185 4.64 12.11 -12.52
CA PRO A 185 4.67 13.56 -12.68
C PRO A 185 3.28 14.22 -12.60
N GLU A 186 2.26 13.60 -13.14
CA GLU A 186 0.87 14.10 -13.10
C GLU A 186 0.30 14.19 -11.68
N GLN A 187 0.79 13.40 -10.72
CA GLN A 187 0.33 13.42 -9.32
C GLN A 187 0.74 14.71 -8.59
N TYR A 188 1.68 15.48 -9.12
CA TYR A 188 2.07 16.77 -8.57
C TYR A 188 1.10 17.92 -8.90
N GLY A 189 -0.10 17.59 -9.42
CA GLY A 189 -1.20 18.55 -9.61
C GLY A 189 -1.27 19.17 -10.99
N TYR A 190 -0.52 18.67 -11.96
CA TYR A 190 -0.51 19.22 -13.32
C TYR A 190 -1.69 18.73 -14.16
N THR A 191 -2.09 17.46 -13.99
CA THR A 191 -3.17 16.83 -14.77
C THR A 191 -3.93 15.82 -13.93
N GLN A 192 -4.98 15.24 -14.50
CA GLN A 192 -5.70 14.12 -13.90
C GLN A 192 -4.84 12.86 -13.96
N THR A 193 -4.81 12.09 -12.85
CA THR A 193 -4.21 10.76 -12.85
C THR A 193 -5.05 9.77 -13.65
N ASP A 194 -4.39 8.86 -14.35
CA ASP A 194 -4.98 7.74 -15.08
C ASP A 194 -4.19 6.44 -14.83
N GLN A 195 -4.48 5.40 -15.57
CA GLN A 195 -3.86 4.08 -15.42
C GLN A 195 -2.33 4.11 -15.60
N ARG A 196 -1.79 5.06 -16.37
CA ARG A 196 -0.34 5.23 -16.57
C ARG A 196 0.37 5.64 -15.28
N THR A 197 -0.33 6.30 -14.38
CA THR A 197 0.16 6.65 -13.04
C THR A 197 0.61 5.40 -12.27
N ASP A 198 -0.23 4.36 -12.28
CA ASP A 198 0.10 3.09 -11.61
C ASP A 198 1.21 2.33 -12.34
N VAL A 199 1.24 2.37 -13.68
CA VAL A 199 2.33 1.76 -14.47
C VAL A 199 3.68 2.41 -14.14
N TYR A 200 3.71 3.75 -14.01
CA TYR A 200 4.92 4.47 -13.59
C TYR A 200 5.37 4.02 -12.18
N ALA A 201 4.46 3.97 -11.22
CA ALA A 201 4.75 3.57 -9.85
C ALA A 201 5.23 2.10 -9.75
N ILE A 202 4.70 1.19 -10.59
CA ILE A 202 5.21 -0.18 -10.72
C ILE A 202 6.65 -0.17 -11.24
N GLY A 203 6.95 0.63 -12.25
CA GLY A 203 8.32 0.80 -12.76
C GLY A 203 9.29 1.28 -11.68
N GLN A 204 8.91 2.26 -10.88
CA GLN A 204 9.71 2.74 -9.75
C GLN A 204 9.87 1.67 -8.65
N THR A 205 8.83 0.88 -8.40
CA THR A 205 8.92 -0.27 -7.47
C THR A 205 9.90 -1.33 -7.98
N MET A 206 9.92 -1.60 -9.29
CA MET A 206 10.91 -2.49 -9.90
C MET A 206 12.32 -1.93 -9.78
N LEU A 207 12.51 -0.65 -10.02
CA LEU A 207 13.80 0.03 -9.85
C LEU A 207 14.29 -0.12 -8.39
N TYR A 208 13.42 0.11 -7.42
CA TYR A 208 13.75 -0.07 -6.00
C TYR A 208 14.18 -1.50 -5.66
N MET A 209 13.51 -2.53 -6.20
CA MET A 209 13.92 -3.92 -6.00
C MET A 209 15.31 -4.22 -6.52
N VAL A 210 15.79 -3.49 -7.52
CA VAL A 210 17.09 -3.69 -8.16
C VAL A 210 18.20 -2.89 -7.47
N SER A 211 17.91 -1.65 -7.07
CA SER A 211 18.92 -0.66 -6.66
C SER A 211 18.79 -0.17 -5.22
N GLU A 212 17.77 -0.61 -4.49
CA GLU A 212 17.41 -0.08 -3.15
C GLU A 212 17.15 1.44 -3.14
N SER A 213 16.91 2.02 -4.33
CA SER A 213 16.74 3.45 -4.55
C SER A 213 15.72 3.72 -5.65
N TYR A 214 15.20 4.94 -5.66
CA TYR A 214 14.36 5.46 -6.75
C TYR A 214 15.17 6.30 -7.76
N GLU A 215 16.49 6.31 -7.65
CA GLU A 215 17.37 7.08 -8.53
C GLU A 215 17.87 6.21 -9.69
N MET A 216 17.51 6.60 -10.91
CA MET A 216 17.83 5.84 -12.14
C MET A 216 19.33 5.73 -12.42
N ASN A 217 20.14 6.69 -11.98
CA ASN A 217 21.59 6.65 -12.14
C ASN A 217 22.25 5.47 -11.42
N GLN A 218 21.64 4.95 -10.35
CA GLN A 218 22.14 3.81 -9.61
C GLN A 218 21.93 2.48 -10.35
N LEU A 219 21.00 2.42 -11.31
CA LEU A 219 20.72 1.20 -12.07
C LEU A 219 21.94 0.70 -12.86
N SER A 220 22.83 1.59 -13.30
CA SER A 220 24.05 1.22 -14.02
C SER A 220 25.00 0.35 -13.20
N GLU A 221 25.00 0.54 -11.88
CA GLU A 221 25.89 -0.14 -10.93
C GLU A 221 25.30 -1.46 -10.40
N CYS A 222 24.02 -1.70 -10.64
CA CYS A 222 23.33 -2.89 -10.12
C CYS A 222 23.76 -4.17 -10.84
N ALA A 223 23.88 -5.27 -10.08
CA ALA A 223 24.24 -6.59 -10.56
C ALA A 223 23.08 -7.33 -11.25
N VAL A 224 22.41 -6.67 -12.19
CA VAL A 224 21.34 -7.27 -13.00
C VAL A 224 21.70 -7.25 -14.48
N SER A 225 21.08 -8.17 -15.24
CA SER A 225 21.39 -8.31 -16.67
C SER A 225 21.06 -7.02 -17.47
N ARG A 226 21.79 -6.82 -18.60
CA ARG A 226 21.47 -5.74 -19.54
C ARG A 226 20.02 -5.82 -20.05
N ARG A 227 19.45 -7.02 -20.13
CA ARG A 227 18.06 -7.23 -20.54
C ARG A 227 17.10 -6.68 -19.48
N MET A 228 17.35 -6.93 -18.19
CA MET A 228 16.57 -6.39 -17.08
C MET A 228 16.66 -4.87 -17.06
N LYS A 229 17.84 -4.27 -17.17
CA LYS A 229 18.03 -2.82 -17.21
C LYS A 229 17.20 -2.16 -18.30
N ARG A 230 17.19 -2.74 -19.54
CA ARG A 230 16.36 -2.24 -20.65
C ARG A 230 14.86 -2.38 -20.42
N ASN A 231 14.42 -3.39 -19.67
CA ASN A 231 12.99 -3.57 -19.37
C ASN A 231 12.48 -2.56 -18.33
N ILE A 232 13.34 -2.13 -17.42
CA ILE A 232 13.03 -1.09 -16.42
C ILE A 232 13.09 0.29 -17.06
N LEU A 233 14.05 0.54 -17.93
CA LEU A 233 14.27 1.80 -18.62
C LEU A 233 14.38 1.55 -20.14
N PRO A 234 13.26 1.55 -20.88
CA PRO A 234 13.32 1.48 -22.33
C PRO A 234 13.96 2.76 -22.86
N GLY A 235 15.22 2.66 -23.31
CA GLY A 235 15.98 3.78 -23.88
C GLY A 235 17.39 3.99 -23.36
N LEU A 236 17.86 3.14 -22.42
CA LEU A 236 19.30 3.03 -22.08
C LEU A 236 20.03 2.02 -22.94
#